data_8bd694b2e03cd5debc4efdafbd4d6d6e
#
_entry.id   8bd694b2e03cd5debc4efdafbd4d6d6e
#
_cell.length_a   1.000
_cell.length_b   1.000
_cell.length_c   1.000
_cell.angle_alpha   90.00
_cell.angle_beta   90.00
_cell.angle_gamma   90.00
#
_symmetry.space_group_name_H-M   'P 1'
#
loop_
_entity.id
_entity.type
_entity.pdbx_description
1 polymer ?
#
loop_
_entity_poly.entity_id
_entity_poly.type
_entity_poly.pdbx_seq_one_letter_code
_entity_poly.pdbx_strand_id
1 'polypeptide(L)'
;MNENYQPRKPFTPQQAKTIVEQLFIQAERLDDTALGQITRSLLSVDEIRPQTVHIVFDRAFAGALRHAFRKEPLKSTEQIISLPDILSIGPVESLHTDEGIKNRFCWLQEHLRGDIQEQENEFRCAVQDIKRIPPHLPIILWAGNNAAEQTGLRFATYLLSGRPNEISELNTTKAFESLYRTTKHSEEIHILRSSELSPEQLLELYAHYEPWKWNPARRIAIEQEGKSLMYDGSYLRTWQYDELWSSDEDRHDSFIMECARQLQSEYPGEYYNVLRLIGQVYGELEQYTGDTWIEYRVKELIRHGELASKGDLGDWRKYEIGVIEDHRTIPNIDRDGF
;
A
#
# COMPACT_ATOMS: atom_id res chain seq x y z
N MET A 1 -14.78 14.70 39.79
CA MET A 1 -14.55 13.24 39.73
C MET A 1 -15.87 12.62 39.33
N ASN A 2 -16.02 12.24 38.07
CA ASN A 2 -17.14 11.44 37.57
C ASN A 2 -16.56 10.17 36.97
N GLU A 3 -16.42 9.17 37.84
CA GLU A 3 -16.13 7.78 37.47
C GLU A 3 -17.44 7.19 36.94
N ASN A 4 -17.58 7.03 35.64
CA ASN A 4 -18.44 6.04 34.96
C ASN A 4 -18.65 6.37 33.47
N TYR A 5 -17.57 6.70 32.73
CA TYR A 5 -17.65 6.67 31.30
C TYR A 5 -17.17 5.31 30.79
N GLN A 6 -18.09 4.37 30.55
CA GLN A 6 -17.81 3.16 29.77
C GLN A 6 -17.99 3.50 28.30
N PRO A 7 -16.99 3.27 27.43
CA PRO A 7 -17.14 3.47 26.00
C PRO A 7 -18.23 2.52 25.48
N ARG A 8 -19.25 3.08 24.84
CA ARG A 8 -20.33 2.31 24.21
C ARG A 8 -19.71 1.47 23.09
N LYS A 9 -19.94 0.16 23.11
CA LYS A 9 -19.56 -0.73 22.00
C LYS A 9 -20.26 -0.26 20.72
N PRO A 10 -19.57 -0.23 19.57
CA PRO A 10 -20.21 0.10 18.30
C PRO A 10 -21.32 -0.90 18.01
N PHE A 11 -22.44 -0.38 17.49
CA PHE A 11 -23.57 -1.21 17.11
C PHE A 11 -23.20 -2.13 15.94
N THR A 12 -23.60 -3.38 16.01
CA THR A 12 -23.57 -4.24 14.82
C THR A 12 -24.55 -3.71 13.77
N PRO A 13 -24.35 -3.98 12.47
CA PRO A 13 -25.29 -3.58 11.41
C PRO A 13 -26.74 -4.00 11.69
N GLN A 14 -26.93 -5.18 12.31
CA GLN A 14 -28.25 -5.69 12.68
C GLN A 14 -28.86 -4.86 13.82
N GLN A 15 -28.09 -4.49 14.82
CA GLN A 15 -28.55 -3.64 15.93
C GLN A 15 -28.89 -2.22 15.44
N ALA A 16 -28.08 -1.66 14.53
CA ALA A 16 -28.34 -0.37 13.92
C ALA A 16 -29.67 -0.40 13.13
N LYS A 17 -29.92 -1.46 12.34
CA LYS A 17 -31.16 -1.65 11.59
C LYS A 17 -32.37 -1.71 12.52
N THR A 18 -32.30 -2.50 13.59
CA THR A 18 -33.38 -2.62 14.58
C THR A 18 -33.67 -1.29 15.29
N ILE A 19 -32.63 -0.51 15.63
CA ILE A 19 -32.79 0.80 16.24
C ILE A 19 -33.45 1.78 15.26
N VAL A 20 -33.05 1.79 13.99
CA VAL A 20 -33.67 2.64 12.97
C VAL A 20 -35.15 2.26 12.76
N GLU A 21 -35.47 0.96 12.67
CA GLU A 21 -36.85 0.48 12.55
C GLU A 21 -37.70 0.89 13.77
N GLN A 22 -37.17 0.76 14.99
CA GLN A 22 -37.85 1.21 16.21
C GLN A 22 -38.03 2.75 16.27
N LEU A 23 -37.06 3.51 15.83
CA LEU A 23 -37.14 4.97 15.74
C LEU A 23 -38.22 5.40 14.73
N PHE A 24 -38.34 4.73 13.58
CA PHE A 24 -39.41 4.99 12.62
C PHE A 24 -40.79 4.68 13.20
N ILE A 25 -40.97 3.57 13.89
CA ILE A 25 -42.25 3.20 14.55
C ILE A 25 -42.59 4.17 15.65
N GLN A 26 -41.62 4.71 16.39
CA GLN A 26 -41.84 5.69 17.44
C GLN A 26 -42.08 7.09 16.87
N ALA A 27 -41.42 7.47 15.77
CA ALA A 27 -41.57 8.75 15.11
C ALA A 27 -43.02 8.99 14.64
N GLU A 28 -43.77 7.98 14.22
CA GLU A 28 -45.17 8.03 13.86
C GLU A 28 -46.10 8.32 15.07
N ARG A 29 -45.58 8.20 16.31
CA ARG A 29 -46.33 8.40 17.58
C ARG A 29 -45.90 9.62 18.38
N LEU A 30 -44.89 10.35 17.90
CA LEU A 30 -44.33 11.52 18.61
C LEU A 30 -44.93 12.81 18.06
N ASP A 31 -45.18 13.74 18.94
CA ASP A 31 -45.51 15.11 18.55
C ASP A 31 -44.25 15.82 18.01
N ASP A 32 -44.44 16.92 17.28
CA ASP A 32 -43.35 17.72 16.68
C ASP A 32 -42.31 18.23 17.70
N THR A 33 -42.73 18.36 18.97
CA THR A 33 -41.87 18.83 20.06
C THR A 33 -40.91 17.72 20.52
N ALA A 34 -41.40 16.51 20.66
CA ALA A 34 -40.61 15.34 21.03
C ALA A 34 -39.67 14.93 19.90
N LEU A 35 -40.15 15.01 18.65
CA LEU A 35 -39.29 14.78 17.45
C LEU A 35 -38.17 15.82 17.38
N GLY A 36 -38.45 17.09 17.65
CA GLY A 36 -37.48 18.18 17.72
C GLY A 36 -36.46 18.03 18.87
N GLN A 37 -36.85 17.42 19.98
CA GLN A 37 -35.93 17.10 21.09
C GLN A 37 -35.03 15.91 20.76
N ILE A 38 -35.57 14.87 20.17
CA ILE A 38 -34.78 13.69 19.73
C ILE A 38 -33.83 14.10 18.61
N THR A 39 -34.29 14.89 17.64
CA THR A 39 -33.45 15.41 16.57
C THR A 39 -32.32 16.27 17.12
N ARG A 40 -32.63 17.19 18.08
CA ARG A 40 -31.59 17.96 18.77
C ARG A 40 -30.64 17.09 19.58
N SER A 41 -31.14 16.06 20.27
CA SER A 41 -30.32 15.13 21.04
C SER A 41 -29.42 14.23 20.14
N LEU A 42 -29.91 13.86 18.96
CA LEU A 42 -29.13 13.16 17.95
C LEU A 42 -28.12 14.09 17.24
N LEU A 43 -28.48 15.37 17.08
CA LEU A 43 -27.60 16.40 16.52
C LEU A 43 -26.65 17.01 17.56
N SER A 44 -26.95 16.89 18.87
CA SER A 44 -26.11 17.33 19.99
C SER A 44 -25.20 16.23 20.56
N VAL A 45 -25.16 15.03 19.96
CA VAL A 45 -23.96 14.24 20.02
C VAL A 45 -22.92 15.13 19.34
N ASP A 46 -22.01 15.73 20.09
CA ASP A 46 -20.79 16.29 19.58
C ASP A 46 -20.19 15.18 18.71
N GLU A 47 -20.52 15.20 17.43
CA GLU A 47 -19.77 14.48 16.42
C GLU A 47 -18.40 15.12 16.54
N ILE A 48 -17.51 14.43 17.25
CA ILE A 48 -16.10 14.75 17.21
C ILE A 48 -15.75 14.59 15.74
N ARG A 49 -15.84 15.71 15.01
CA ARG A 49 -15.60 15.74 13.58
C ARG A 49 -14.09 15.61 13.40
N PRO A 50 -13.64 14.79 12.47
CA PRO A 50 -12.22 14.78 12.11
C PRO A 50 -11.75 16.22 11.86
N GLN A 51 -10.59 16.56 12.40
CA GLN A 51 -9.93 17.84 12.14
C GLN A 51 -8.88 17.72 11.06
N THR A 52 -8.34 16.51 10.87
CA THR A 52 -7.32 16.18 9.86
C THR A 52 -7.63 14.83 9.22
N VAL A 53 -7.35 14.69 7.94
CA VAL A 53 -7.42 13.41 7.22
C VAL A 53 -6.02 12.97 6.84
N HIS A 54 -5.66 11.75 7.25
CA HIS A 54 -4.40 11.09 6.88
C HIS A 54 -4.67 10.09 5.78
N ILE A 55 -3.92 10.17 4.68
CA ILE A 55 -3.97 9.19 3.60
C ILE A 55 -2.66 8.39 3.62
N VAL A 56 -2.77 7.08 3.67
CA VAL A 56 -1.67 6.12 3.71
C VAL A 56 -1.84 5.06 2.62
N PHE A 57 -0.76 4.41 2.21
CA PHE A 57 -0.71 3.57 1.00
C PHE A 57 -0.39 2.11 1.30
N ASP A 58 -0.75 1.66 2.51
CA ASP A 58 -0.55 0.28 2.94
C ASP A 58 -1.52 -0.05 4.08
N ARG A 59 -2.08 -1.29 4.08
CA ARG A 59 -3.04 -1.73 5.09
C ARG A 59 -2.39 -1.90 6.47
N ALA A 60 -1.19 -2.46 6.52
CA ALA A 60 -0.46 -2.67 7.77
C ALA A 60 -0.04 -1.33 8.38
N PHE A 61 0.43 -0.39 7.53
CA PHE A 61 0.73 0.97 7.96
C PHE A 61 -0.50 1.67 8.54
N ALA A 62 -1.65 1.59 7.86
CA ALA A 62 -2.90 2.15 8.39
C ALA A 62 -3.27 1.56 9.76
N GLY A 63 -3.05 0.26 9.96
CA GLY A 63 -3.25 -0.42 11.25
C GLY A 63 -2.34 0.13 12.34
N ALA A 64 -1.04 0.27 12.04
CA ALA A 64 -0.05 0.82 12.96
C ALA A 64 -0.36 2.29 13.32
N LEU A 65 -0.75 3.11 12.33
CA LEU A 65 -1.10 4.52 12.56
C LEU A 65 -2.38 4.67 13.38
N ARG A 66 -3.41 3.84 13.13
CA ARG A 66 -4.62 3.81 13.99
C ARG A 66 -4.27 3.40 15.42
N HIS A 67 -3.32 2.49 15.59
CA HIS A 67 -2.85 2.12 16.92
C HIS A 67 -2.07 3.27 17.59
N ALA A 68 -1.23 3.98 16.84
CA ALA A 68 -0.54 5.19 17.33
C ALA A 68 -1.53 6.25 17.82
N PHE A 69 -2.61 6.47 17.08
CA PHE A 69 -3.64 7.48 17.41
C PHE A 69 -4.78 6.96 18.29
N ARG A 70 -4.63 5.80 18.96
CA ARG A 70 -5.69 5.19 19.76
C ARG A 70 -6.12 5.95 20.99
N LYS A 71 -5.32 6.94 21.43
CA LYS A 71 -5.62 7.78 22.60
C LYS A 71 -6.22 9.10 22.20
N GLU A 72 -7.13 9.64 23.03
CA GLU A 72 -7.67 10.98 22.85
C GLU A 72 -6.61 12.07 23.08
N PRO A 73 -6.64 13.20 22.37
CA PRO A 73 -7.70 13.57 21.41
C PRO A 73 -7.53 12.97 20.02
N LEU A 74 -6.34 12.42 19.65
CA LEU A 74 -6.03 11.99 18.28
C LEU A 74 -7.01 10.97 17.72
N LYS A 75 -7.49 10.05 18.56
CA LYS A 75 -8.47 9.04 18.14
C LYS A 75 -9.73 9.64 17.51
N SER A 76 -10.11 10.83 17.96
CA SER A 76 -11.34 11.49 17.56
C SER A 76 -11.14 12.57 16.52
N THR A 77 -9.92 13.14 16.44
CA THR A 77 -9.58 14.25 15.56
C THR A 77 -8.89 13.83 14.27
N GLU A 78 -8.28 12.63 14.24
CA GLU A 78 -7.49 12.18 13.10
C GLU A 78 -8.21 11.03 12.37
N GLN A 79 -8.67 11.29 11.16
CA GLN A 79 -9.26 10.28 10.28
C GLN A 79 -8.18 9.65 9.40
N ILE A 80 -8.14 8.31 9.30
CA ILE A 80 -7.16 7.60 8.48
C ILE A 80 -7.89 6.88 7.33
N ILE A 81 -7.52 7.22 6.10
CA ILE A 81 -7.92 6.54 4.86
C ILE A 81 -6.71 5.77 4.33
N SER A 82 -6.90 4.49 4.06
CA SER A 82 -5.86 3.63 3.48
C SER A 82 -6.21 3.28 2.04
N LEU A 83 -5.27 3.49 1.11
CA LEU A 83 -5.28 2.83 -0.20
C LEU A 83 -4.53 1.50 -0.04
N PRO A 84 -5.22 0.36 0.08
CA PRO A 84 -4.64 -0.88 0.60
C PRO A 84 -4.00 -1.73 -0.50
N ASP A 85 -3.22 -1.14 -1.41
CA ASP A 85 -2.70 -1.83 -2.58
C ASP A 85 -1.27 -1.38 -2.92
N ILE A 86 -0.49 -2.30 -3.50
CA ILE A 86 0.89 -2.04 -3.96
C ILE A 86 0.82 -1.46 -5.37
N LEU A 87 0.65 -0.13 -5.47
CA LEU A 87 0.44 0.52 -6.77
C LEU A 87 1.70 0.60 -7.65
N SER A 88 2.87 0.19 -7.16
CA SER A 88 4.07 0.08 -8.00
C SER A 88 4.05 -1.09 -8.97
N ILE A 89 3.13 -2.06 -8.78
CA ILE A 89 2.98 -3.24 -9.62
C ILE A 89 1.58 -3.30 -10.25
N GLY A 90 1.47 -3.95 -11.39
CA GLY A 90 0.22 -4.09 -12.15
C GLY A 90 -0.27 -2.80 -12.80
N PRO A 91 -1.37 -2.86 -13.56
CA PRO A 91 -1.88 -1.72 -14.33
C PRO A 91 -2.44 -0.62 -13.42
N VAL A 92 -2.14 0.63 -13.73
CA VAL A 92 -2.71 1.84 -13.10
C VAL A 92 -3.44 2.73 -14.10
N GLU A 93 -3.44 2.35 -15.36
CA GLU A 93 -4.15 3.07 -16.42
C GLU A 93 -5.63 3.23 -16.06
N SER A 94 -6.12 4.46 -16.18
CA SER A 94 -7.53 4.82 -15.91
C SER A 94 -8.03 4.42 -14.50
N LEU A 95 -7.14 4.21 -13.53
CA LEU A 95 -7.47 3.69 -12.18
C LEU A 95 -8.46 4.57 -11.40
N HIS A 96 -8.67 5.81 -11.81
CA HIS A 96 -9.68 6.72 -11.25
C HIS A 96 -11.12 6.40 -11.67
N THR A 97 -11.31 5.45 -12.61
CA THR A 97 -12.61 5.00 -13.14
C THR A 97 -12.96 3.60 -12.63
N ASP A 98 -14.24 3.25 -12.69
CA ASP A 98 -14.70 1.90 -12.33
C ASP A 98 -14.13 0.82 -13.25
N GLU A 99 -13.95 1.14 -14.53
CA GLU A 99 -13.36 0.23 -15.51
C GLU A 99 -11.86 0.00 -15.26
N GLY A 100 -11.10 1.07 -15.01
CA GLY A 100 -9.68 0.94 -14.67
C GLY A 100 -9.45 0.15 -13.39
N ILE A 101 -10.28 0.35 -12.35
CA ILE A 101 -10.23 -0.47 -11.14
C ILE A 101 -10.51 -1.94 -11.49
N LYS A 102 -11.58 -2.21 -12.24
CA LYS A 102 -11.90 -3.57 -12.65
C LYS A 102 -10.77 -4.22 -13.44
N ASN A 103 -10.19 -3.52 -14.43
CA ASN A 103 -9.08 -4.02 -15.23
C ASN A 103 -7.86 -4.36 -14.36
N ARG A 104 -7.52 -3.49 -13.39
CA ARG A 104 -6.45 -3.77 -12.44
C ARG A 104 -6.72 -5.05 -11.64
N PHE A 105 -7.88 -5.17 -11.03
CA PHE A 105 -8.18 -6.30 -10.16
C PHE A 105 -8.39 -7.61 -10.93
N CYS A 106 -8.87 -7.57 -12.17
CA CYS A 106 -8.85 -8.73 -13.07
C CYS A 106 -7.40 -9.18 -13.34
N TRP A 107 -6.50 -8.25 -13.64
CA TRP A 107 -5.09 -8.56 -13.88
C TRP A 107 -4.43 -9.14 -12.61
N LEU A 108 -4.67 -8.54 -11.44
CA LEU A 108 -4.15 -9.05 -10.16
C LEU A 108 -4.64 -10.48 -9.87
N GLN A 109 -5.91 -10.77 -10.14
CA GLN A 109 -6.50 -12.10 -9.96
C GLN A 109 -5.90 -13.14 -10.90
N GLU A 110 -5.54 -12.76 -12.11
CA GLU A 110 -4.96 -13.65 -13.10
C GLU A 110 -3.49 -13.99 -12.80
N HIS A 111 -2.73 -13.02 -12.28
CA HIS A 111 -1.28 -13.12 -12.18
C HIS A 111 -0.76 -13.26 -10.75
N LEU A 112 -1.48 -12.74 -9.76
CA LEU A 112 -1.02 -12.71 -8.37
C LEU A 112 -1.93 -13.56 -7.47
N ARG A 113 -1.41 -13.94 -6.31
CA ARG A 113 -2.17 -14.65 -5.27
C ARG A 113 -2.84 -13.67 -4.31
N GLY A 114 -4.01 -14.02 -3.80
CA GLY A 114 -4.69 -13.29 -2.74
C GLY A 114 -6.21 -13.34 -2.82
N ASP A 115 -6.88 -12.76 -1.84
CA ASP A 115 -8.31 -12.48 -1.89
C ASP A 115 -8.56 -11.16 -2.64
N ILE A 116 -8.51 -11.27 -3.97
CA ILE A 116 -8.58 -10.12 -4.86
C ILE A 116 -9.94 -9.43 -4.79
N GLN A 117 -11.02 -10.17 -4.55
CA GLN A 117 -12.36 -9.60 -4.48
C GLN A 117 -12.53 -8.68 -3.25
N GLU A 118 -12.01 -9.09 -2.09
CA GLU A 118 -12.03 -8.25 -0.89
C GLU A 118 -11.16 -7.01 -1.08
N GLN A 119 -9.97 -7.19 -1.67
CA GLN A 119 -9.05 -6.07 -1.96
C GLN A 119 -9.68 -5.06 -2.92
N GLU A 120 -10.37 -5.50 -3.98
CA GLU A 120 -11.08 -4.61 -4.91
C GLU A 120 -12.12 -3.77 -4.18
N ASN A 121 -12.93 -4.40 -3.33
CA ASN A 121 -13.98 -3.70 -2.59
C ASN A 121 -13.40 -2.65 -1.64
N GLU A 122 -12.35 -2.99 -0.90
CA GLU A 122 -11.66 -2.02 -0.03
C GLU A 122 -11.04 -0.87 -0.82
N PHE A 123 -10.41 -1.17 -1.95
CA PHE A 123 -9.82 -0.14 -2.81
C PHE A 123 -10.88 0.82 -3.35
N ARG A 124 -12.02 0.31 -3.82
CA ARG A 124 -13.15 1.12 -4.28
C ARG A 124 -13.69 2.02 -3.16
N CYS A 125 -13.85 1.49 -1.96
CA CYS A 125 -14.25 2.27 -0.79
C CYS A 125 -13.25 3.40 -0.51
N ALA A 126 -11.94 3.09 -0.48
CA ALA A 126 -10.90 4.07 -0.25
C ALA A 126 -10.89 5.20 -1.29
N VAL A 127 -11.04 4.87 -2.58
CA VAL A 127 -11.16 5.87 -3.66
C VAL A 127 -12.37 6.78 -3.46
N GLN A 128 -13.50 6.22 -3.05
CA GLN A 128 -14.71 7.01 -2.76
C GLN A 128 -14.53 7.87 -1.52
N ASP A 129 -13.91 7.36 -0.47
CA ASP A 129 -13.65 8.10 0.77
C ASP A 129 -12.73 9.29 0.49
N ILE A 130 -11.67 9.13 -0.30
CA ILE A 130 -10.80 10.23 -0.72
C ILE A 130 -11.60 11.29 -1.50
N LYS A 131 -12.44 10.87 -2.44
CA LYS A 131 -13.28 11.79 -3.23
C LYS A 131 -14.33 12.52 -2.37
N ARG A 132 -14.69 12.02 -1.19
CA ARG A 132 -15.68 12.59 -0.28
C ARG A 132 -15.10 13.41 0.87
N ILE A 133 -13.77 13.51 0.99
CA ILE A 133 -13.15 14.32 2.05
C ILE A 133 -13.77 15.73 2.04
N PRO A 134 -14.27 16.25 3.16
CA PRO A 134 -14.80 17.61 3.22
C PRO A 134 -13.77 18.65 2.77
N PRO A 135 -14.17 19.67 1.99
CA PRO A 135 -13.23 20.60 1.35
C PRO A 135 -12.45 21.49 2.34
N HIS A 136 -12.91 21.60 3.57
CA HIS A 136 -12.27 22.41 4.62
C HIS A 136 -11.28 21.63 5.49
N LEU A 137 -11.23 20.31 5.37
CA LEU A 137 -10.31 19.50 6.17
C LEU A 137 -8.91 19.48 5.53
N PRO A 138 -7.85 19.75 6.32
CA PRO A 138 -6.48 19.55 5.88
C PRO A 138 -6.21 18.04 5.69
N ILE A 139 -5.32 17.73 4.74
CA ILE A 139 -4.94 16.38 4.39
C ILE A 139 -3.44 16.22 4.59
N ILE A 140 -3.02 15.14 5.27
CA ILE A 140 -1.62 14.74 5.38
C ILE A 140 -1.43 13.44 4.60
N LEU A 141 -0.60 13.49 3.57
CA LEU A 141 -0.16 12.32 2.80
C LEU A 141 1.09 11.74 3.45
N TRP A 142 1.04 10.48 3.85
CA TRP A 142 2.19 9.78 4.43
C TRP A 142 2.81 8.88 3.38
N ALA A 143 4.04 9.17 2.95
CA ALA A 143 4.71 8.36 1.94
C ALA A 143 6.22 8.35 2.19
N GLY A 144 6.81 7.16 2.18
CA GLY A 144 8.25 6.97 2.18
C GLY A 144 8.86 7.05 0.77
N ASN A 145 10.18 6.89 0.71
CA ASN A 145 10.96 6.93 -0.52
C ASN A 145 10.95 5.55 -1.21
N ASN A 146 9.76 5.07 -1.58
CA ASN A 146 9.59 3.82 -2.33
C ASN A 146 8.50 3.95 -3.40
N ALA A 147 8.59 3.12 -4.43
CA ALA A 147 7.71 3.20 -5.60
C ALA A 147 6.22 3.01 -5.26
N ALA A 148 5.88 2.11 -4.33
CA ALA A 148 4.49 1.80 -4.00
C ALA A 148 3.78 3.00 -3.37
N GLU A 149 4.40 3.59 -2.34
CA GLU A 149 3.83 4.72 -1.62
C GLU A 149 3.85 6.00 -2.48
N GLN A 150 4.91 6.21 -3.26
CA GLN A 150 5.02 7.36 -4.17
C GLN A 150 4.04 7.27 -5.35
N THR A 151 3.70 6.07 -5.85
CA THR A 151 2.62 5.89 -6.82
C THR A 151 1.26 6.19 -6.18
N GLY A 152 1.04 5.68 -4.97
CA GLY A 152 -0.18 5.94 -4.20
C GLY A 152 -0.39 7.43 -3.91
N LEU A 153 0.66 8.14 -3.52
CA LEU A 153 0.65 9.59 -3.27
C LEU A 153 0.19 10.36 -4.52
N ARG A 154 0.73 10.03 -5.69
CA ARG A 154 0.38 10.67 -6.97
C ARG A 154 -1.06 10.36 -7.37
N PHE A 155 -1.49 9.13 -7.20
CA PHE A 155 -2.86 8.72 -7.47
C PHE A 155 -3.86 9.42 -6.53
N ALA A 156 -3.61 9.44 -5.22
CA ALA A 156 -4.47 10.14 -4.27
C ALA A 156 -4.53 11.65 -4.57
N THR A 157 -3.40 12.27 -4.92
CA THR A 157 -3.34 13.68 -5.29
C THR A 157 -4.14 13.96 -6.56
N TYR A 158 -4.08 13.07 -7.55
CA TYR A 158 -4.91 13.17 -8.76
C TYR A 158 -6.41 13.10 -8.43
N LEU A 159 -6.83 12.20 -7.54
CA LEU A 159 -8.22 12.14 -7.08
C LEU A 159 -8.69 13.42 -6.35
N LEU A 160 -7.75 14.17 -5.78
CA LEU A 160 -7.97 15.44 -5.08
C LEU A 160 -7.81 16.67 -6.00
N SER A 161 -7.55 16.49 -7.30
CA SER A 161 -7.34 17.58 -8.24
C SER A 161 -8.54 18.53 -8.27
N GLY A 162 -8.24 19.85 -8.27
CA GLY A 162 -9.25 20.92 -8.27
C GLY A 162 -9.99 21.12 -6.94
N ARG A 163 -9.66 20.39 -5.88
CA ARG A 163 -10.26 20.55 -4.56
C ARG A 163 -9.47 21.58 -3.71
N PRO A 164 -10.14 22.36 -2.84
CA PRO A 164 -9.49 23.41 -2.08
C PRO A 164 -8.75 22.93 -0.82
N ASN A 165 -8.78 21.62 -0.51
CA ASN A 165 -8.13 21.09 0.69
C ASN A 165 -6.66 21.49 0.74
N GLU A 166 -6.21 21.91 1.92
CA GLU A 166 -4.79 22.06 2.21
C GLU A 166 -4.13 20.67 2.23
N ILE A 167 -3.02 20.50 1.51
CA ILE A 167 -2.28 19.23 1.47
C ILE A 167 -0.89 19.44 2.05
N SER A 168 -0.50 18.55 2.95
CA SER A 168 0.84 18.40 3.48
C SER A 168 1.35 16.98 3.25
N GLU A 169 2.65 16.83 3.14
CA GLU A 169 3.34 15.54 2.99
C GLU A 169 4.18 15.26 4.23
N LEU A 170 4.01 14.09 4.84
CA LEU A 170 4.93 13.56 5.82
C LEU A 170 5.72 12.43 5.14
N ASN A 171 6.96 12.72 4.76
CA ASN A 171 7.85 11.72 4.20
C ASN A 171 8.44 10.88 5.33
N THR A 172 7.98 9.63 5.45
CA THR A 172 8.34 8.74 6.55
C THR A 172 9.81 8.36 6.56
N THR A 173 10.43 8.17 5.39
CA THR A 173 11.87 7.89 5.28
C THR A 173 12.69 9.06 5.81
N LYS A 174 12.42 10.28 5.32
CA LYS A 174 13.14 11.50 5.74
C LYS A 174 12.89 11.83 7.22
N ALA A 175 11.63 11.64 7.69
CA ALA A 175 11.28 11.85 9.08
C ALA A 175 12.01 10.86 10.01
N PHE A 176 12.04 9.58 9.64
CA PHE A 176 12.77 8.55 10.38
C PHE A 176 14.27 8.86 10.43
N GLU A 177 14.89 9.16 9.30
CA GLU A 177 16.29 9.54 9.23
C GLU A 177 16.59 10.76 10.10
N SER A 178 15.74 11.79 10.07
CA SER A 178 15.90 12.99 10.88
C SER A 178 15.88 12.74 12.38
N LEU A 179 15.03 11.83 12.85
CA LEU A 179 14.84 11.56 14.28
C LEU A 179 15.81 10.49 14.82
N TYR A 180 16.16 9.49 14.01
CA TYR A 180 16.88 8.31 14.50
C TYR A 180 18.32 8.17 14.00
N ARG A 181 18.75 8.94 12.98
CA ARG A 181 20.10 8.85 12.37
C ARG A 181 21.22 9.52 13.18
N THR A 182 20.97 10.00 14.39
CA THR A 182 21.89 10.86 15.15
C THR A 182 22.96 10.10 15.96
N THR A 183 23.07 8.80 15.92
CA THR A 183 24.09 8.06 16.68
C THR A 183 25.19 7.51 15.76
N LYS A 184 26.40 8.00 15.95
CA LYS A 184 27.62 7.68 15.18
C LYS A 184 28.04 6.20 15.14
N HIS A 185 27.25 5.25 15.67
CA HIS A 185 27.60 3.83 15.83
C HIS A 185 26.45 2.87 15.61
N SER A 186 25.30 3.31 15.09
CA SER A 186 24.27 2.37 14.65
C SER A 186 24.53 1.98 13.20
N GLU A 187 24.50 0.70 12.89
CA GLU A 187 24.31 0.21 11.54
C GLU A 187 23.21 1.05 10.89
N GLU A 188 23.42 1.51 9.66
CA GLU A 188 22.46 2.38 8.98
C GLU A 188 21.13 1.62 8.84
N ILE A 189 20.20 1.86 9.75
CA ILE A 189 18.86 1.30 9.68
C ILE A 189 18.13 2.10 8.61
N HIS A 190 17.88 1.47 7.48
CA HIS A 190 17.05 2.00 6.42
C HIS A 190 15.68 1.36 6.49
N ILE A 191 14.62 2.16 6.43
CA ILE A 191 13.27 1.66 6.23
C ILE A 191 12.96 1.63 4.74
N LEU A 192 12.51 0.49 4.25
CA LEU A 192 12.10 0.35 2.85
C LEU A 192 10.67 0.84 2.63
N ARG A 193 9.83 0.79 3.66
CA ARG A 193 8.43 1.18 3.62
C ARG A 193 7.92 1.66 4.99
N SER A 194 6.87 2.47 4.96
CA SER A 194 6.29 3.06 6.18
C SER A 194 5.69 2.02 7.14
N SER A 195 5.28 0.86 6.65
CA SER A 195 4.71 -0.22 7.47
C SER A 195 5.73 -0.95 8.36
N GLU A 196 7.02 -0.68 8.21
CA GLU A 196 8.09 -1.18 9.09
C GLU A 196 8.18 -0.37 10.39
N LEU A 197 7.57 0.81 10.44
CA LEU A 197 7.57 1.67 11.62
C LEU A 197 6.60 1.16 12.68
N SER A 198 7.05 1.12 13.93
CA SER A 198 6.18 0.80 15.06
C SER A 198 5.17 1.93 15.33
N PRO A 199 4.03 1.63 15.98
CA PRO A 199 3.08 2.66 16.40
C PRO A 199 3.70 3.77 17.25
N GLU A 200 4.67 3.44 18.09
CA GLU A 200 5.39 4.39 18.93
C GLU A 200 6.26 5.34 18.10
N GLN A 201 7.00 4.79 17.11
CA GLN A 201 7.77 5.58 16.16
C GLN A 201 6.87 6.49 15.33
N LEU A 202 5.73 6.00 14.85
CA LEU A 202 4.77 6.80 14.10
C LEU A 202 4.23 7.97 14.90
N LEU A 203 3.96 7.75 16.20
CA LEU A 203 3.52 8.82 17.11
C LEU A 203 4.62 9.85 17.32
N GLU A 204 5.89 9.42 17.46
CA GLU A 204 7.05 10.31 17.56
C GLU A 204 7.27 11.12 16.28
N LEU A 205 7.16 10.47 15.09
CA LEU A 205 7.23 11.18 13.83
C LEU A 205 6.16 12.27 13.74
N TYR A 206 4.92 11.94 14.07
CA TYR A 206 3.81 12.89 14.04
C TYR A 206 3.98 14.04 15.03
N ALA A 207 4.56 13.78 16.20
CA ALA A 207 4.75 14.78 17.24
C ALA A 207 5.95 15.72 16.99
N HIS A 208 6.98 15.24 16.31
CA HIS A 208 8.28 15.94 16.23
C HIS A 208 8.74 16.30 14.83
N TYR A 209 8.12 15.76 13.79
CA TYR A 209 8.44 16.08 12.41
C TYR A 209 7.28 16.85 11.77
N GLU A 210 7.53 18.12 11.40
CA GLU A 210 6.51 18.96 10.78
C GLU A 210 6.23 18.50 9.34
N PRO A 211 4.97 18.12 9.01
CA PRO A 211 4.62 17.77 7.64
C PRO A 211 4.87 18.95 6.68
N TRP A 212 5.48 18.66 5.56
CA TRP A 212 5.76 19.67 4.56
C TRP A 212 4.49 20.14 3.85
N LYS A 213 4.05 21.36 4.15
CA LYS A 213 2.90 21.97 3.51
C LYS A 213 3.21 22.29 2.05
N TRP A 214 2.40 21.78 1.13
CA TRP A 214 2.60 22.02 -0.28
C TRP A 214 2.21 23.44 -0.68
N ASN A 215 3.08 24.10 -1.42
CA ASN A 215 2.75 25.28 -2.17
C ASN A 215 1.99 24.93 -3.46
N PRO A 216 1.34 25.91 -4.13
CA PRO A 216 0.57 25.63 -5.35
C PRO A 216 1.40 24.98 -6.48
N ALA A 217 2.67 25.35 -6.63
CA ALA A 217 3.53 24.79 -7.67
C ALA A 217 3.81 23.30 -7.45
N ARG A 218 4.15 22.91 -6.22
CA ARG A 218 4.34 21.48 -5.85
C ARG A 218 3.08 20.70 -6.08
N ARG A 219 1.93 21.22 -5.64
CA ARG A 219 0.63 20.58 -5.81
C ARG A 219 0.34 20.31 -7.28
N ILE A 220 0.46 21.33 -8.14
CA ILE A 220 0.22 21.21 -9.57
C ILE A 220 1.17 20.17 -10.19
N ALA A 221 2.45 20.16 -9.80
CA ALA A 221 3.42 19.19 -10.30
C ALA A 221 2.99 17.75 -9.99
N ILE A 222 2.65 17.46 -8.74
CA ILE A 222 2.22 16.11 -8.33
C ILE A 222 0.86 15.72 -8.94
N GLU A 223 -0.07 16.67 -9.09
CA GLU A 223 -1.33 16.43 -9.82
C GLU A 223 -1.07 16.04 -11.28
N GLN A 224 -0.11 16.67 -11.95
CA GLN A 224 0.28 16.34 -13.32
C GLN A 224 0.96 14.98 -13.42
N GLU A 225 1.86 14.65 -12.49
CA GLU A 225 2.46 13.32 -12.41
C GLU A 225 1.39 12.25 -12.17
N GLY A 226 0.44 12.49 -11.26
CA GLY A 226 -0.71 11.60 -11.02
C GLY A 226 -1.60 11.46 -12.25
N LYS A 227 -1.81 12.54 -13.00
CA LYS A 227 -2.52 12.48 -14.28
C LYS A 227 -1.78 11.60 -15.28
N SER A 228 -0.46 11.75 -15.40
CA SER A 228 0.35 10.94 -16.32
C SER A 228 0.26 9.45 -16.02
N LEU A 229 0.20 9.06 -14.74
CA LEU A 229 -0.02 7.67 -14.33
C LEU A 229 -1.33 7.07 -14.88
N MET A 230 -2.38 7.89 -15.08
CA MET A 230 -3.65 7.40 -15.62
C MET A 230 -3.59 7.03 -17.10
N TYR A 231 -2.47 7.32 -17.75
CA TYR A 231 -2.17 6.96 -19.16
C TYR A 231 -0.94 6.04 -19.26
N ASP A 232 -0.37 5.63 -18.11
CA ASP A 232 0.79 4.75 -18.06
C ASP A 232 0.36 3.29 -18.21
N GLY A 233 0.73 2.66 -19.33
CA GLY A 233 0.48 1.26 -19.62
C GLY A 233 1.53 0.30 -19.03
N SER A 234 2.50 0.77 -18.24
CA SER A 234 3.50 -0.10 -17.62
C SER A 234 2.91 -0.91 -16.46
N TYR A 235 3.52 -2.07 -16.21
CA TYR A 235 3.14 -2.96 -15.10
C TYR A 235 4.09 -2.88 -13.91
N LEU A 236 5.19 -2.15 -14.03
CA LEU A 236 6.16 -1.95 -12.97
C LEU A 236 6.60 -0.49 -12.90
N ARG A 237 6.66 0.05 -11.69
CA ARG A 237 7.20 1.38 -11.38
C ARG A 237 8.29 1.25 -10.34
N THR A 238 9.32 2.07 -10.46
CA THR A 238 10.48 2.11 -9.57
C THR A 238 10.70 3.53 -9.06
N TRP A 239 11.27 3.64 -7.85
CA TRP A 239 11.63 4.91 -7.25
C TRP A 239 13.14 5.07 -7.26
N GLN A 240 13.67 6.03 -8.02
CA GLN A 240 15.11 6.28 -8.15
C GLN A 240 15.34 7.78 -8.25
N TYR A 241 16.40 8.25 -7.63
CA TYR A 241 16.80 9.67 -7.68
C TYR A 241 15.68 10.65 -7.28
N ASP A 242 14.88 10.30 -6.27
CA ASP A 242 13.69 11.05 -5.84
C ASP A 242 12.62 11.23 -6.94
N GLU A 243 12.56 10.33 -7.93
CA GLU A 243 11.60 10.31 -9.03
C GLU A 243 10.96 8.94 -9.21
N LEU A 244 9.70 8.95 -9.68
CA LEU A 244 8.97 7.74 -10.05
C LEU A 244 9.16 7.46 -11.54
N TRP A 245 9.62 6.25 -11.85
CA TRP A 245 9.90 5.80 -13.21
C TRP A 245 9.02 4.62 -13.57
N SER A 246 8.46 4.62 -14.79
CA SER A 246 7.91 3.42 -15.41
C SER A 246 9.07 2.51 -15.83
N SER A 247 8.91 1.22 -15.62
CA SER A 247 9.96 0.23 -15.87
C SER A 247 9.38 -0.98 -16.61
N ASP A 248 10.25 -1.67 -17.34
CA ASP A 248 9.91 -2.94 -17.95
C ASP A 248 9.57 -3.97 -16.87
N GLU A 249 8.62 -4.83 -17.19
CA GLU A 249 8.08 -5.82 -16.26
C GLU A 249 9.13 -6.84 -15.83
N ASP A 250 10.08 -7.16 -16.71
CA ASP A 250 11.18 -8.10 -16.53
C ASP A 250 12.42 -7.49 -15.86
N ARG A 251 12.36 -6.22 -15.46
CA ARG A 251 13.49 -5.49 -14.87
C ARG A 251 14.24 -6.26 -13.79
N HIS A 252 13.53 -7.06 -13.00
CA HIS A 252 14.12 -7.82 -11.88
C HIS A 252 14.53 -9.25 -12.26
N ASP A 253 14.26 -9.71 -13.47
CA ASP A 253 14.47 -11.09 -13.88
C ASP A 253 15.95 -11.50 -13.80
N SER A 254 16.85 -10.64 -14.24
CA SER A 254 18.29 -10.90 -14.14
C SER A 254 18.76 -11.08 -12.69
N PHE A 255 18.22 -10.27 -11.76
CA PHE A 255 18.52 -10.38 -10.34
C PHE A 255 17.90 -11.65 -9.73
N ILE A 256 16.65 -11.97 -10.09
CA ILE A 256 16.00 -13.23 -9.67
C ILE A 256 16.81 -14.43 -10.13
N MET A 257 17.32 -14.42 -11.38
CA MET A 257 18.16 -15.47 -11.92
C MET A 257 19.55 -15.57 -11.25
N GLU A 258 20.10 -14.43 -10.80
CA GLU A 258 21.33 -14.42 -10.01
C GLU A 258 21.13 -15.12 -8.65
N CYS A 259 20.10 -14.74 -7.92
CA CYS A 259 19.70 -15.41 -6.67
C CYS A 259 19.42 -16.91 -6.88
N ALA A 260 18.75 -17.26 -8.00
CA ALA A 260 18.49 -18.66 -8.33
C ALA A 260 19.78 -19.46 -8.55
N ARG A 261 20.77 -18.88 -9.24
CA ARG A 261 22.08 -19.54 -9.45
C ARG A 261 22.87 -19.68 -8.15
N GLN A 262 22.81 -18.69 -7.27
CA GLN A 262 23.43 -18.76 -5.94
C GLN A 262 22.83 -19.92 -5.13
N LEU A 263 21.50 -19.99 -5.03
CA LEU A 263 20.84 -21.12 -4.36
C LEU A 263 21.14 -22.46 -5.03
N GLN A 264 21.18 -22.51 -6.37
CA GLN A 264 21.50 -23.75 -7.09
C GLN A 264 22.91 -24.27 -6.76
N SER A 265 23.86 -23.38 -6.43
CA SER A 265 25.19 -23.79 -6.00
C SER A 265 25.21 -24.51 -4.66
N GLU A 266 24.22 -24.27 -3.80
CA GLU A 266 24.02 -24.96 -2.52
C GLU A 266 23.32 -26.33 -2.72
N TYR A 267 22.60 -26.51 -3.84
CA TYR A 267 21.82 -27.70 -4.19
C TYR A 267 22.21 -28.20 -5.61
N PRO A 268 23.45 -28.63 -5.84
CA PRO A 268 23.91 -29.00 -7.17
C PRO A 268 23.11 -30.16 -7.78
N GLY A 269 22.46 -29.89 -8.92
CA GLY A 269 21.65 -30.86 -9.63
C GLY A 269 20.31 -31.24 -8.99
N GLU A 270 19.94 -30.60 -7.88
CA GLU A 270 18.67 -30.83 -7.18
C GLU A 270 17.70 -29.68 -7.42
N TYR A 271 16.41 -29.96 -7.26
CA TYR A 271 15.37 -28.94 -7.20
C TYR A 271 15.20 -28.48 -5.75
N TYR A 272 14.94 -27.19 -5.55
CA TYR A 272 14.68 -26.61 -4.24
C TYR A 272 13.34 -25.87 -4.23
N ASN A 273 12.74 -25.76 -3.05
CA ASN A 273 11.43 -25.10 -2.91
C ASN A 273 11.52 -23.61 -3.29
N VAL A 274 10.59 -23.15 -4.12
CA VAL A 274 10.55 -21.77 -4.64
C VAL A 274 10.53 -20.70 -3.55
N LEU A 275 10.00 -21.02 -2.36
CA LEU A 275 9.99 -20.08 -1.22
C LEU A 275 11.38 -19.62 -0.79
N ARG A 276 12.43 -20.45 -1.03
CA ARG A 276 13.81 -20.03 -0.76
C ARG A 276 14.25 -18.92 -1.70
N LEU A 277 13.94 -19.06 -3.00
CA LEU A 277 14.23 -18.01 -3.98
C LEU A 277 13.44 -16.75 -3.71
N ILE A 278 12.12 -16.88 -3.49
CA ILE A 278 11.27 -15.73 -3.19
C ILE A 278 11.77 -15.00 -1.93
N GLY A 279 12.11 -15.74 -0.87
CA GLY A 279 12.62 -15.18 0.38
C GLY A 279 13.97 -14.45 0.21
N GLN A 280 14.90 -15.03 -0.56
CA GLN A 280 16.19 -14.39 -0.83
C GLN A 280 16.00 -13.11 -1.66
N VAL A 281 15.28 -13.18 -2.78
CA VAL A 281 15.00 -12.02 -3.63
C VAL A 281 14.29 -10.92 -2.82
N TYR A 282 13.28 -11.28 -2.02
CA TYR A 282 12.55 -10.32 -1.17
C TYR A 282 13.46 -9.62 -0.16
N GLY A 283 14.41 -10.35 0.42
CA GLY A 283 15.35 -9.82 1.42
C GLY A 283 16.48 -8.95 0.83
N GLU A 284 16.82 -9.15 -0.44
CA GLU A 284 17.96 -8.49 -1.09
C GLU A 284 17.54 -7.44 -2.12
N LEU A 285 16.26 -7.41 -2.53
CA LEU A 285 15.78 -6.46 -3.53
C LEU A 285 15.71 -5.05 -2.91
N GLU A 286 16.37 -4.08 -3.54
CA GLU A 286 16.41 -2.69 -3.07
C GLU A 286 15.03 -2.02 -3.04
N GLN A 287 14.09 -2.50 -3.85
CA GLN A 287 12.75 -1.93 -3.95
C GLN A 287 11.68 -2.95 -3.59
N TYR A 288 10.76 -2.52 -2.74
CA TYR A 288 9.64 -3.35 -2.35
C TYR A 288 8.64 -3.55 -3.50
N THR A 289 8.47 -4.80 -3.91
CA THR A 289 7.48 -5.21 -4.92
C THR A 289 6.47 -6.25 -4.41
N GLY A 290 6.72 -6.82 -3.22
CA GLY A 290 5.94 -7.91 -2.65
C GLY A 290 6.33 -9.29 -3.17
N ASP A 291 6.08 -10.31 -2.34
CA ASP A 291 6.39 -11.71 -2.62
C ASP A 291 5.58 -12.30 -3.78
N THR A 292 4.34 -11.84 -3.96
CA THR A 292 3.46 -12.29 -5.04
C THR A 292 3.93 -11.82 -6.42
N TRP A 293 4.53 -10.61 -6.50
CA TRP A 293 5.16 -10.14 -7.72
C TRP A 293 6.40 -10.97 -8.05
N ILE A 294 7.24 -11.24 -7.06
CA ILE A 294 8.44 -12.09 -7.27
C ILE A 294 8.01 -13.47 -7.77
N GLU A 295 7.00 -14.08 -7.16
CA GLU A 295 6.47 -15.38 -7.63
C GLU A 295 5.96 -15.30 -9.07
N TYR A 296 5.23 -14.23 -9.42
CA TYR A 296 4.78 -14.01 -10.79
C TYR A 296 5.97 -14.00 -11.78
N ARG A 297 7.03 -13.24 -11.47
CA ARG A 297 8.23 -13.22 -12.34
C ARG A 297 8.93 -14.57 -12.40
N VAL A 298 9.00 -15.31 -11.29
CA VAL A 298 9.54 -16.69 -11.30
C VAL A 298 8.72 -17.59 -12.22
N LYS A 299 7.39 -17.50 -12.21
CA LYS A 299 6.54 -18.25 -13.14
C LYS A 299 6.76 -17.86 -14.60
N GLU A 300 7.01 -16.58 -14.88
CA GLU A 300 7.37 -16.13 -16.23
C GLU A 300 8.75 -16.69 -16.67
N LEU A 301 9.75 -16.72 -15.78
CA LEU A 301 11.04 -17.35 -16.05
C LEU A 301 10.90 -18.86 -16.31
N ILE A 302 10.00 -19.55 -15.60
CA ILE A 302 9.67 -20.96 -15.90
C ILE A 302 9.01 -21.08 -17.28
N ARG A 303 8.08 -20.21 -17.61
CA ARG A 303 7.38 -20.21 -18.90
C ARG A 303 8.34 -19.93 -20.07
N HIS A 304 9.35 -19.08 -19.85
CA HIS A 304 10.41 -18.79 -20.83
C HIS A 304 11.49 -19.85 -20.91
N GLY A 305 11.48 -20.86 -20.02
CA GLY A 305 12.44 -21.95 -20.02
C GLY A 305 13.81 -21.61 -19.43
N GLU A 306 13.91 -20.56 -18.60
CA GLU A 306 15.11 -20.20 -17.86
C GLU A 306 15.20 -20.96 -16.52
N LEU A 307 14.03 -21.26 -15.93
CA LEU A 307 13.89 -22.12 -14.75
C LEU A 307 13.08 -23.36 -15.11
N ALA A 308 13.48 -24.51 -14.57
CA ALA A 308 12.68 -25.72 -14.57
C ALA A 308 11.86 -25.81 -13.28
N SER A 309 10.72 -26.50 -13.33
CA SER A 309 9.86 -26.67 -12.15
C SER A 309 9.35 -28.08 -12.00
N LYS A 310 9.05 -28.49 -10.75
CA LYS A 310 8.36 -29.73 -10.39
C LYS A 310 7.26 -29.42 -9.37
N GLY A 311 6.12 -30.05 -9.52
CA GLY A 311 5.00 -29.89 -8.59
C GLY A 311 3.90 -28.98 -9.11
N ASP A 312 3.06 -28.48 -8.20
CA ASP A 312 1.86 -27.69 -8.51
C ASP A 312 2.18 -26.19 -8.47
N LEU A 313 2.30 -25.55 -9.62
CA LEU A 313 2.54 -24.10 -9.74
C LEU A 313 1.38 -23.24 -9.19
N GLY A 314 0.21 -23.83 -8.91
CA GLY A 314 -0.90 -23.13 -8.27
C GLY A 314 -0.69 -22.88 -6.78
N ASP A 315 0.21 -23.61 -6.13
CA ASP A 315 0.53 -23.45 -4.71
C ASP A 315 2.05 -23.35 -4.49
N TRP A 316 2.56 -22.19 -4.18
CA TRP A 316 3.98 -21.91 -3.94
C TRP A 316 4.65 -22.80 -2.88
N ARG A 317 3.85 -23.44 -2.02
CA ARG A 317 4.35 -24.40 -1.03
C ARG A 317 4.62 -25.78 -1.63
N LYS A 318 4.11 -26.03 -2.85
CA LYS A 318 4.07 -27.36 -3.46
C LYS A 318 4.90 -27.49 -4.73
N TYR A 319 5.64 -26.45 -5.13
CA TYR A 319 6.53 -26.59 -6.26
C TYR A 319 7.97 -26.23 -5.92
N GLU A 320 8.85 -26.89 -6.63
CA GLU A 320 10.29 -26.75 -6.57
C GLU A 320 10.79 -26.24 -7.91
N ILE A 321 11.91 -25.57 -7.89
CA ILE A 321 12.55 -25.02 -9.07
C ILE A 321 14.03 -25.42 -9.15
N GLY A 322 14.58 -25.37 -10.35
CA GLY A 322 16.01 -25.53 -10.62
C GLY A 322 16.41 -24.70 -11.81
N VAL A 323 17.64 -24.22 -11.83
CA VAL A 323 18.20 -23.46 -12.96
C VAL A 323 18.46 -24.43 -14.14
N ILE A 324 18.01 -24.03 -15.32
CA ILE A 324 18.34 -24.75 -16.56
C ILE A 324 19.74 -24.30 -16.96
N GLU A 325 20.73 -25.19 -16.79
CA GLU A 325 22.08 -24.95 -17.30
C GLU A 325 22.05 -24.99 -18.84
N ASP A 326 22.40 -23.88 -19.46
CA ASP A 326 22.55 -23.82 -20.90
C ASP A 326 23.85 -24.60 -21.29
N HIS A 327 23.73 -25.89 -21.63
CA HIS A 327 24.82 -26.73 -22.09
C HIS A 327 25.42 -26.27 -23.43
N ARG A 328 25.26 -25.03 -23.84
CA ARG A 328 25.85 -24.44 -25.04
C ARG A 328 27.21 -23.79 -24.82
N THR A 329 27.94 -24.16 -23.78
CA THR A 329 29.39 -23.93 -23.76
C THR A 329 30.04 -25.02 -24.61
N ILE A 330 30.21 -24.70 -25.89
CA ILE A 330 31.05 -25.50 -26.81
C ILE A 330 32.41 -25.62 -26.12
N PRO A 331 32.94 -26.86 -25.92
CA PRO A 331 34.29 -27.00 -25.42
C PRO A 331 35.22 -26.31 -26.43
N ASN A 332 36.09 -25.45 -25.94
CA ASN A 332 37.21 -24.96 -26.73
C ASN A 332 37.96 -26.20 -27.27
N ILE A 333 37.81 -26.47 -28.55
CA ILE A 333 38.66 -27.39 -29.25
C ILE A 333 40.02 -26.73 -29.27
N ASP A 334 40.92 -27.25 -28.41
CA ASP A 334 42.35 -26.97 -28.48
C ASP A 334 42.82 -27.16 -29.92
N ARG A 335 43.12 -26.05 -30.57
CA ARG A 335 43.88 -26.05 -31.82
C ARG A 335 45.37 -25.97 -31.46
N ASP A 336 45.85 -26.98 -30.79
CA ASP A 336 47.29 -27.29 -30.79
C ASP A 336 47.53 -28.55 -31.62
N GLY A 337 48.06 -28.34 -32.80
CA GLY A 337 48.50 -29.44 -33.66
C GLY A 337 48.51 -29.09 -35.14
N PHE A 338 49.48 -28.24 -35.53
CA PHE A 338 50.40 -28.49 -36.67
C PHE A 338 51.30 -27.28 -36.82
#